data_aafca5ca45f866b5ce6c06838ff19806
#
_entry.id   aafca5ca45f866b5ce6c06838ff19806
#
_cell.length_a   1.000
_cell.length_b   1.000
_cell.length_c   1.000
_cell.angle_alpha   90.00
_cell.angle_beta   90.00
_cell.angle_gamma   90.00
#
_symmetry.space_group_name_H-M   'P 1'
#
loop_
_entity.id
_entity.type
_entity.pdbx_description
1 polymer ?
#
loop_
_entity_poly.entity_id
_entity_poly.type
_entity_poly.pdbx_seq_one_letter_code
_entity_poly.pdbx_strand_id
1 'polypeptide(L)'
;MLLTKSVQKLFRPTCKLLRASKPISCRTLTHYPIDDVIFGLTDDERQLREMAFNFCQKELAPLADKMDKTNEFPEMREVWKKMGDLGMLGATASSEYGGSDMGYFQHCILVEEMARVSASISLSYGAHSNLCVNQINKNGTHEQKEKVSRVCCVMTKDVIAFLGIT
;
A
#
# COMPACT_ATOMS: atom_id res chain seq x y z
N MET A 1 -30.16 44.00 4.01
CA MET A 1 -29.51 43.38 2.87
C MET A 1 -28.26 44.15 2.47
N LEU A 2 -27.33 44.39 3.39
CA LEU A 2 -26.10 45.20 3.17
C LEU A 2 -24.90 44.78 4.04
N LEU A 3 -24.78 43.47 4.37
CA LEU A 3 -23.70 42.94 5.22
C LEU A 3 -22.84 41.82 4.58
N THR A 4 -22.98 41.56 3.27
CA THR A 4 -22.33 40.42 2.61
C THR A 4 -21.10 40.78 1.77
N LYS A 5 -20.76 42.07 1.59
CA LYS A 5 -19.61 42.48 0.78
C LYS A 5 -18.34 42.84 1.56
N SER A 6 -18.42 43.03 2.88
CA SER A 6 -17.25 43.39 3.70
C SER A 6 -16.46 42.18 4.24
N VAL A 7 -17.08 41.02 4.37
CA VAL A 7 -16.41 39.82 4.92
C VAL A 7 -15.56 39.08 3.88
N GLN A 8 -15.87 39.22 2.59
CA GLN A 8 -15.09 38.60 1.51
C GLN A 8 -13.75 39.27 1.20
N LYS A 9 -13.48 40.46 1.74
CA LYS A 9 -12.18 41.15 1.55
C LYS A 9 -11.12 40.76 2.57
N LEU A 10 -11.48 40.11 3.67
CA LEU A 10 -10.53 39.70 4.74
C LEU A 10 -9.87 38.35 4.54
N PHE A 11 -10.35 37.51 3.62
CA PHE A 11 -9.78 36.22 3.31
C PHE A 11 -9.27 36.10 1.88
N ARG A 12 -8.47 37.05 1.43
CA ARG A 12 -7.56 36.78 0.29
C ARG A 12 -6.21 36.41 0.86
N PRO A 13 -5.85 35.13 0.93
CA PRO A 13 -4.47 34.78 1.21
C PRO A 13 -3.62 35.35 0.07
N THR A 14 -2.64 36.13 0.42
CA THR A 14 -1.56 36.62 -0.45
C THR A 14 -0.72 35.43 -0.91
N CYS A 15 -1.28 34.57 -1.72
CA CYS A 15 -0.56 33.48 -2.38
C CYS A 15 0.03 33.95 -3.70
N LYS A 16 0.78 35.08 -3.65
CA LYS A 16 1.51 35.64 -4.83
C LYS A 16 2.99 35.23 -4.86
N LEU A 17 3.48 34.48 -3.89
CA LEU A 17 4.90 34.12 -3.78
C LEU A 17 5.26 32.67 -4.18
N LEU A 18 4.30 31.89 -4.67
CA LEU A 18 4.57 30.49 -5.10
C LEU A 18 4.49 30.31 -6.63
N ARG A 19 4.63 31.36 -7.42
CA ARG A 19 4.50 31.27 -8.89
C ARG A 19 5.83 31.29 -9.63
N ALA A 20 6.87 30.70 -9.07
CA ALA A 20 8.16 30.51 -9.74
C ALA A 20 8.90 29.21 -9.37
N SER A 21 8.25 28.23 -8.78
CA SER A 21 8.81 26.88 -8.83
C SER A 21 8.35 26.25 -10.15
N LYS A 22 9.30 26.04 -11.07
CA LYS A 22 9.10 25.09 -12.19
C LYS A 22 8.39 23.87 -11.62
N PRO A 23 7.40 23.28 -12.35
CA PRO A 23 6.83 22.04 -11.90
C PRO A 23 8.01 21.10 -11.64
N ILE A 24 8.15 20.65 -10.41
CA ILE A 24 9.08 19.59 -10.08
C ILE A 24 8.62 18.46 -10.98
N SER A 25 9.35 18.26 -12.07
CA SER A 25 9.16 17.11 -12.91
C SER A 25 9.16 15.92 -11.96
N CYS A 26 8.05 15.23 -11.85
CA CYS A 26 7.94 13.97 -11.14
C CYS A 26 8.76 12.95 -11.94
N ARG A 27 10.06 13.22 -12.04
CA ARG A 27 11.03 12.30 -12.59
C ARG A 27 11.23 11.27 -11.52
N THR A 28 10.70 10.09 -11.78
CA THR A 28 11.18 8.84 -11.23
C THR A 28 11.69 9.01 -9.80
N LEU A 29 10.81 8.81 -8.84
CA LEU A 29 11.15 8.56 -7.44
C LEU A 29 11.94 7.24 -7.34
N THR A 30 12.86 7.04 -8.27
CA THR A 30 13.86 6.03 -8.23
C THR A 30 14.81 6.44 -7.13
N HIS A 31 14.68 5.80 -6.00
CA HIS A 31 15.67 5.87 -4.93
C HIS A 31 15.75 7.21 -4.20
N TYR A 32 14.83 7.45 -3.27
CA TYR A 32 15.24 8.17 -2.08
C TYR A 32 16.11 7.20 -1.28
N PRO A 33 17.40 7.50 -1.05
CA PRO A 33 18.20 6.68 -0.15
C PRO A 33 17.59 6.80 1.24
N ILE A 34 16.91 5.75 1.68
CA ILE A 34 16.49 5.64 3.06
C ILE A 34 17.74 5.14 3.79
N ASP A 35 18.19 5.91 4.76
CA ASP A 35 19.29 5.49 5.60
C ASP A 35 18.79 4.42 6.58
N ASP A 36 18.98 3.17 6.17
CA ASP A 36 18.57 2.00 6.95
C ASP A 36 19.29 1.93 8.31
N VAL A 37 20.44 2.59 8.44
CA VAL A 37 21.20 2.66 9.68
C VAL A 37 20.51 3.60 10.68
N ILE A 38 20.01 4.75 10.22
CA ILE A 38 19.25 5.69 11.07
C ILE A 38 17.99 5.03 11.59
N PHE A 39 17.30 4.23 10.77
CA PHE A 39 16.08 3.53 11.18
C PHE A 39 16.35 2.25 11.97
N GLY A 40 17.59 1.83 12.11
CA GLY A 40 17.98 0.66 12.89
C GLY A 40 17.42 -0.66 12.34
N LEU A 41 17.24 -0.76 11.02
CA LEU A 41 16.75 -1.98 10.38
C LEU A 41 17.76 -3.13 10.55
N THR A 42 17.21 -4.29 10.87
CA THR A 42 17.94 -5.56 10.82
C THR A 42 18.27 -5.95 9.37
N ASP A 43 19.18 -6.91 9.19
CA ASP A 43 19.53 -7.40 7.86
C ASP A 43 18.31 -8.05 7.14
N ASP A 44 17.46 -8.76 7.88
CA ASP A 44 16.23 -9.35 7.36
C ASP A 44 15.24 -8.28 6.90
N GLU A 45 15.10 -7.20 7.66
CA GLU A 45 14.23 -6.08 7.31
C GLU A 45 14.74 -5.29 6.09
N ARG A 46 16.06 -5.18 5.93
CA ARG A 46 16.66 -4.60 4.73
C ARG A 46 16.40 -5.46 3.50
N GLN A 47 16.56 -6.78 3.62
CA GLN A 47 16.26 -7.73 2.54
C GLN A 47 14.77 -7.68 2.16
N LEU A 48 13.88 -7.62 3.15
CA LEU A 48 12.45 -7.47 2.94
C LEU A 48 12.12 -6.18 2.18
N ARG A 49 12.73 -5.06 2.58
CA ARG A 49 12.56 -3.77 1.89
C ARG A 49 13.05 -3.84 0.45
N GLU A 50 14.24 -4.39 0.23
CA GLU A 50 14.81 -4.53 -1.11
C GLU A 50 13.93 -5.40 -2.01
N MET A 51 13.42 -6.51 -1.49
CA MET A 51 12.48 -7.37 -2.20
C MET A 51 11.21 -6.60 -2.57
N ALA A 52 10.60 -5.89 -1.61
CA ALA A 52 9.40 -5.10 -1.84
C ALA A 52 9.65 -3.97 -2.84
N PHE A 53 10.75 -3.25 -2.71
CA PHE A 53 11.16 -2.20 -3.65
C PHE A 53 11.28 -2.74 -5.08
N ASN A 54 12.04 -3.82 -5.27
CA ASN A 54 12.25 -4.42 -6.58
C ASN A 54 10.93 -4.89 -7.20
N PHE A 55 10.06 -5.50 -6.42
CA PHE A 55 8.72 -5.88 -6.86
C PHE A 55 7.90 -4.67 -7.29
N CYS A 56 7.83 -3.64 -6.46
CA CYS A 56 7.05 -2.43 -6.73
C CYS A 56 7.55 -1.70 -7.99
N GLN A 57 8.87 -1.58 -8.16
CA GLN A 57 9.45 -0.93 -9.34
C GLN A 57 9.20 -1.72 -10.63
N LYS A 58 9.24 -3.04 -10.55
CA LYS A 58 9.07 -3.92 -11.71
C LYS A 58 7.61 -4.10 -12.12
N GLU A 59 6.73 -4.35 -11.15
CA GLU A 59 5.36 -4.79 -11.41
C GLU A 59 4.32 -3.66 -11.26
N LEU A 60 4.55 -2.70 -10.36
CA LEU A 60 3.57 -1.66 -10.05
C LEU A 60 3.88 -0.32 -10.73
N ALA A 61 5.14 0.12 -10.74
CA ALA A 61 5.51 1.42 -11.27
C ALA A 61 5.11 1.63 -12.75
N PRO A 62 5.22 0.62 -13.64
CA PRO A 62 4.78 0.77 -15.02
C PRO A 62 3.27 0.96 -15.18
N LEU A 63 2.48 0.53 -14.19
CA LEU A 63 1.02 0.55 -14.23
C LEU A 63 0.43 1.79 -13.53
N ALA A 64 1.18 2.40 -12.59
CA ALA A 64 0.68 3.45 -11.71
C ALA A 64 0.09 4.66 -12.47
N ASP A 65 0.81 5.19 -13.43
CA ASP A 65 0.35 6.34 -14.22
C ASP A 65 -0.90 6.04 -15.06
N LYS A 66 -0.99 4.82 -15.61
CA LYS A 66 -2.17 4.38 -16.37
C LYS A 66 -3.38 4.27 -15.47
N MET A 67 -3.21 3.62 -14.33
CA MET A 67 -4.29 3.46 -13.33
C MET A 67 -4.81 4.80 -12.83
N ASP A 68 -3.91 5.74 -12.55
CA ASP A 68 -4.28 7.07 -12.05
C ASP A 68 -5.09 7.86 -13.08
N LYS A 69 -4.77 7.72 -14.37
CA LYS A 69 -5.48 8.38 -15.46
C LYS A 69 -6.83 7.75 -15.81
N THR A 70 -6.90 6.41 -15.75
CA THR A 70 -8.09 5.68 -16.19
C THR A 70 -9.05 5.33 -15.06
N ASN A 71 -8.60 5.38 -13.80
CA ASN A 71 -9.28 4.82 -12.63
C ASN A 71 -9.62 3.33 -12.79
N GLU A 72 -8.84 2.59 -13.58
CA GLU A 72 -9.03 1.18 -13.84
C GLU A 72 -7.75 0.40 -13.55
N PHE A 73 -7.87 -0.81 -13.00
CA PHE A 73 -6.76 -1.71 -12.75
C PHE A 73 -7.07 -3.13 -13.25
N PRO A 74 -7.06 -3.36 -14.57
CA PRO A 74 -7.37 -4.68 -15.14
C PRO A 74 -6.40 -5.77 -14.67
N GLU A 75 -5.13 -5.42 -14.47
CA GLU A 75 -4.06 -6.32 -14.08
C GLU A 75 -4.06 -6.66 -12.56
N MET A 76 -5.01 -6.14 -11.80
CA MET A 76 -5.07 -6.27 -10.33
C MET A 76 -4.93 -7.72 -9.84
N ARG A 77 -5.66 -8.66 -10.43
CA ARG A 77 -5.64 -10.08 -10.01
C ARG A 77 -4.26 -10.71 -10.18
N GLU A 78 -3.62 -10.40 -11.30
CA GLU A 78 -2.28 -10.93 -11.61
C GLU A 78 -1.24 -10.37 -10.63
N VAL A 79 -1.29 -9.08 -10.37
CA VAL A 79 -0.40 -8.41 -9.40
C VAL A 79 -0.61 -8.95 -8.00
N TRP A 80 -1.87 -9.12 -7.55
CA TRP A 80 -2.19 -9.71 -6.25
C TRP A 80 -1.68 -11.13 -6.12
N LYS A 81 -1.81 -11.95 -7.17
CA LYS A 81 -1.26 -13.30 -7.18
C LYS A 81 0.26 -13.28 -7.00
N LYS A 82 0.97 -12.42 -7.72
CA LYS A 82 2.42 -12.25 -7.57
C LYS A 82 2.81 -11.81 -6.15
N MET A 83 2.03 -10.92 -5.53
CA MET A 83 2.22 -10.54 -4.12
C MET A 83 1.99 -11.72 -3.16
N GLY A 84 0.99 -12.56 -3.44
CA GLY A 84 0.74 -13.79 -2.69
C GLY A 84 1.90 -14.78 -2.79
N ASP A 85 2.43 -14.99 -4.00
CA ASP A 85 3.58 -15.88 -4.24
C ASP A 85 4.85 -15.42 -3.49
N LEU A 86 4.96 -14.11 -3.22
CA LEU A 86 6.03 -13.52 -2.41
C LEU A 86 5.72 -13.49 -0.90
N GLY A 87 4.56 -13.99 -0.47
CA GLY A 87 4.15 -13.98 0.93
C GLY A 87 3.73 -12.62 1.48
N MET A 88 3.61 -11.60 0.62
CA MET A 88 3.28 -10.24 1.05
C MET A 88 1.85 -10.11 1.57
N LEU A 89 0.89 -10.84 0.99
CA LEU A 89 -0.54 -10.70 1.34
C LEU A 89 -0.86 -11.17 2.75
N GLY A 90 -0.16 -12.17 3.24
CA GLY A 90 -0.32 -12.72 4.59
C GLY A 90 0.82 -12.34 5.55
N ALA A 91 1.41 -11.16 5.40
CA ALA A 91 2.60 -10.77 6.17
C ALA A 91 2.48 -11.00 7.68
N THR A 92 1.37 -10.59 8.29
CA THR A 92 1.11 -10.70 9.75
C THR A 92 0.31 -11.94 10.15
N ALA A 93 -0.07 -12.77 9.20
CA ALA A 93 -0.82 -13.98 9.50
C ALA A 93 0.11 -15.13 9.87
N SER A 94 -0.40 -16.06 10.68
CA SER A 94 0.35 -17.24 11.09
C SER A 94 0.69 -18.14 9.89
N SER A 95 1.89 -18.69 9.90
CA SER A 95 2.36 -19.69 8.93
C SER A 95 1.50 -20.95 8.93
N GLU A 96 0.87 -21.29 10.06
CA GLU A 96 -0.11 -22.36 10.16
C GLU A 96 -1.25 -22.24 9.13
N TYR A 97 -1.64 -20.98 8.81
CA TYR A 97 -2.71 -20.66 7.85
C TYR A 97 -2.17 -20.10 6.53
N GLY A 98 -0.89 -20.29 6.24
CA GLY A 98 -0.25 -19.85 5.00
C GLY A 98 0.23 -18.40 5.01
N GLY A 99 0.32 -17.76 6.17
CA GLY A 99 0.93 -16.47 6.36
C GLY A 99 2.46 -16.53 6.49
N SER A 100 3.09 -15.38 6.67
CA SER A 100 4.55 -15.24 6.76
C SER A 100 5.06 -15.03 8.18
N ASP A 101 4.20 -15.02 9.20
CA ASP A 101 4.53 -14.78 10.61
C ASP A 101 5.38 -13.51 10.86
N MET A 102 5.26 -12.51 10.00
CA MET A 102 5.99 -11.26 10.15
C MET A 102 5.33 -10.37 11.21
N GLY A 103 6.14 -9.52 11.83
CA GLY A 103 5.64 -8.49 12.75
C GLY A 103 4.96 -7.33 12.01
N TYR A 104 4.34 -6.47 12.80
CA TYR A 104 3.65 -5.28 12.26
C TYR A 104 4.62 -4.28 11.62
N PHE A 105 5.86 -4.23 12.10
CA PHE A 105 6.88 -3.36 11.55
C PHE A 105 7.27 -3.77 10.12
N GLN A 106 7.44 -5.06 9.89
CA GLN A 106 7.70 -5.61 8.56
C GLN A 106 6.53 -5.33 7.59
N HIS A 107 5.29 -5.41 8.09
CA HIS A 107 4.12 -5.00 7.31
C HIS A 107 4.18 -3.51 6.92
N CYS A 108 4.62 -2.62 7.85
CA CYS A 108 4.79 -1.20 7.54
C CYS A 108 5.85 -0.97 6.45
N ILE A 109 6.94 -1.72 6.44
CA ILE A 109 7.96 -1.65 5.39
C ILE A 109 7.35 -1.98 4.01
N LEU A 110 6.53 -3.02 3.93
CA LEU A 110 5.84 -3.38 2.68
C LEU A 110 4.88 -2.29 2.20
N VAL A 111 4.08 -1.73 3.12
CA VAL A 111 3.12 -0.65 2.83
C VAL A 111 3.85 0.60 2.35
N GLU A 112 4.97 0.95 2.98
CA GLU A 112 5.78 2.11 2.61
C GLU A 112 6.31 2.01 1.19
N GLU A 113 6.92 0.88 0.82
CA GLU A 113 7.46 0.68 -0.53
C GLU A 113 6.38 0.68 -1.61
N MET A 114 5.19 0.14 -1.32
CA MET A 114 4.05 0.23 -2.22
C MET A 114 3.53 1.67 -2.36
N ALA A 115 3.44 2.41 -1.24
CA ALA A 115 2.95 3.79 -1.23
C ALA A 115 3.86 4.74 -2.01
N ARG A 116 5.15 4.46 -2.06
CA ARG A 116 6.14 5.22 -2.87
C ARG A 116 5.86 5.13 -4.38
N VAL A 117 5.22 4.06 -4.83
CA VAL A 117 4.84 3.87 -6.23
C VAL A 117 3.40 4.32 -6.48
N SER A 118 2.47 3.87 -5.63
CA SER A 118 1.05 4.19 -5.76
C SER A 118 0.34 4.12 -4.42
N ALA A 119 -0.16 5.27 -3.95
CA ALA A 119 -0.91 5.35 -2.71
C ALA A 119 -2.22 4.56 -2.78
N SER A 120 -2.89 4.51 -3.93
CA SER A 120 -4.14 3.77 -4.12
C SER A 120 -3.93 2.25 -4.03
N ILE A 121 -2.85 1.72 -4.63
CA ILE A 121 -2.50 0.30 -4.50
C ILE A 121 -2.13 -0.02 -3.05
N SER A 122 -1.33 0.84 -2.42
CA SER A 122 -0.93 0.66 -1.02
C SER A 122 -2.12 0.65 -0.08
N LEU A 123 -3.11 1.53 -0.30
CA LEU A 123 -4.36 1.54 0.46
C LEU A 123 -5.15 0.24 0.28
N SER A 124 -5.27 -0.23 -0.96
CA SER A 124 -5.95 -1.50 -1.28
C SER A 124 -5.25 -2.70 -0.65
N TYR A 125 -3.92 -2.71 -0.68
CA TYR A 125 -3.11 -3.72 0.00
C TYR A 125 -3.30 -3.67 1.51
N GLY A 126 -3.28 -2.48 2.13
CA GLY A 126 -3.52 -2.31 3.56
C GLY A 126 -4.91 -2.77 3.99
N ALA A 127 -5.94 -2.51 3.17
CA ALA A 127 -7.29 -3.02 3.41
C ALA A 127 -7.33 -4.56 3.39
N HIS A 128 -6.66 -5.19 2.42
CA HIS A 128 -6.57 -6.64 2.35
C HIS A 128 -5.78 -7.23 3.52
N SER A 129 -4.53 -6.80 3.70
CA SER A 129 -3.59 -7.42 4.64
C SER A 129 -3.90 -7.09 6.10
N ASN A 130 -4.26 -5.84 6.39
CA ASN A 130 -4.48 -5.38 7.76
C ASN A 130 -5.95 -5.46 8.19
N LEU A 131 -6.88 -4.91 7.39
CA LEU A 131 -8.30 -4.86 7.79
C LEU A 131 -9.01 -6.20 7.59
N CYS A 132 -8.54 -7.06 6.69
CA CYS A 132 -9.11 -8.37 6.47
C CYS A 132 -8.25 -9.47 7.12
N VAL A 133 -7.10 -9.80 6.53
CA VAL A 133 -6.28 -10.96 6.93
C VAL A 133 -5.84 -10.88 8.41
N ASN A 134 -5.30 -9.76 8.82
CA ASN A 134 -4.84 -9.58 10.20
C ASN A 134 -5.99 -9.63 11.22
N GLN A 135 -7.18 -9.10 10.89
CA GLN A 135 -8.34 -9.16 11.79
C GLN A 135 -8.86 -10.58 11.93
N ILE A 136 -8.91 -11.35 10.85
CA ILE A 136 -9.28 -12.77 10.90
C ILE A 136 -8.23 -13.55 11.70
N ASN A 137 -6.94 -13.28 11.47
CA ASN A 137 -5.87 -13.93 12.21
C ASN A 137 -5.94 -13.67 13.73
N LYS A 138 -6.31 -12.46 14.15
CA LYS A 138 -6.42 -12.10 15.58
C LYS A 138 -7.71 -12.58 16.23
N ASN A 139 -8.84 -12.43 15.54
CA ASN A 139 -10.16 -12.54 16.15
C ASN A 139 -10.99 -13.72 15.63
N GLY A 140 -10.55 -14.37 14.55
CA GLY A 140 -11.27 -15.50 13.96
C GLY A 140 -11.16 -16.78 14.76
N THR A 141 -12.15 -17.66 14.64
CA THR A 141 -12.06 -19.05 15.11
C THR A 141 -11.05 -19.84 14.27
N HIS A 142 -10.60 -20.99 14.77
CA HIS A 142 -9.70 -21.88 14.02
C HIS A 142 -10.26 -22.21 12.62
N GLU A 143 -11.53 -22.58 12.54
CA GLU A 143 -12.22 -22.90 11.28
C GLU A 143 -12.26 -21.71 10.31
N GLN A 144 -12.52 -20.49 10.84
CA GLN A 144 -12.50 -19.27 10.03
C GLN A 144 -11.11 -18.96 9.51
N LYS A 145 -10.09 -19.11 10.34
CA LYS A 145 -8.69 -18.90 9.95
C LYS A 145 -8.27 -19.89 8.87
N GLU A 146 -8.56 -21.17 9.05
CA GLU A 146 -8.22 -22.20 8.08
C GLU A 146 -8.91 -21.96 6.72
N LYS A 147 -10.20 -21.63 6.73
CA LYS A 147 -10.98 -21.43 5.52
C LYS A 147 -10.64 -20.14 4.78
N VAL A 148 -10.46 -19.04 5.49
CA VAL A 148 -10.36 -17.71 4.89
C VAL A 148 -8.90 -17.26 4.78
N SER A 149 -8.10 -17.37 5.84
CA SER A 149 -6.72 -16.86 5.81
C SER A 149 -5.88 -17.56 4.78
N ARG A 150 -5.98 -18.91 4.67
CA ARG A 150 -5.25 -19.67 3.67
C ARG A 150 -5.54 -19.21 2.24
N VAL A 151 -6.80 -18.90 1.94
CA VAL A 151 -7.20 -18.43 0.61
C VAL A 151 -6.71 -17.01 0.37
N CYS A 152 -6.81 -16.13 1.36
CA CYS A 152 -6.41 -14.74 1.27
C CYS A 152 -4.89 -14.54 1.21
N CYS A 153 -4.13 -15.34 1.97
CA CYS A 153 -2.67 -15.21 2.01
C CYS A 153 -2.00 -15.65 0.70
N VAL A 154 -2.55 -16.66 0.02
CA VAL A 154 -1.91 -17.30 -1.14
C VAL A 154 -2.63 -17.00 -2.45
N MET A 155 -3.80 -16.36 -2.41
CA MET A 155 -4.62 -16.08 -3.61
C MET A 155 -4.86 -17.33 -4.49
N THR A 156 -5.07 -18.49 -3.86
CA THR A 156 -5.21 -19.76 -4.57
C THR A 156 -6.48 -19.89 -5.41
N LYS A 157 -7.46 -19.01 -5.21
CA LYS A 157 -8.70 -18.92 -5.99
C LYS A 157 -9.11 -17.46 -6.12
N ASP A 158 -9.99 -17.14 -7.04
CA ASP A 158 -10.50 -15.82 -7.42
C ASP A 158 -11.11 -14.95 -6.28
N VAL A 159 -10.66 -15.13 -5.05
CA VAL A 159 -11.13 -14.41 -3.87
C VAL A 159 -10.14 -13.31 -3.53
N ILE A 160 -10.33 -12.16 -4.13
CA ILE A 160 -9.84 -10.92 -3.52
C ILE A 160 -10.80 -10.68 -2.34
N ALA A 161 -10.32 -10.91 -1.12
CA ALA A 161 -11.08 -10.54 0.06
C ALA A 161 -11.06 -9.02 0.19
N PHE A 162 -11.83 -8.36 -0.66
CA PHE A 162 -12.30 -7.03 -0.36
C PHE A 162 -13.35 -7.17 0.73
N LEU A 163 -13.12 -6.57 1.87
CA LEU A 163 -14.25 -6.15 2.69
C LEU A 163 -15.12 -5.30 1.76
N GLY A 164 -16.23 -5.88 1.30
CA GLY A 164 -17.23 -5.13 0.59
C GLY A 164 -17.71 -4.02 1.51
N ILE A 165 -17.14 -2.85 1.36
CA ILE A 165 -17.75 -1.62 1.79
C ILE A 165 -18.74 -1.31 0.66
N THR A 166 -19.88 -1.97 0.72
CA THR A 166 -21.09 -1.53 0.01
C THR A 166 -21.89 -0.64 0.92
#